data_a626608dd3d5409f9e1a06487ea84527
#
_entry.id   a626608dd3d5409f9e1a06487ea84527
#
_cell.length_a   1.000
_cell.length_b   1.000
_cell.length_c   1.000
_cell.angle_alpha   90.00
_cell.angle_beta   90.00
_cell.angle_gamma   90.00
#
_symmetry.space_group_name_H-M   'P 1'
#
loop_
_entity.id
_entity.type
_entity.pdbx_description
1 polymer ?
#
loop_
_entity_poly.entity_id
_entity_poly.type
_entity_poly.pdbx_seq_one_letter_code
_entity_poly.pdbx_strand_id
1 'polypeptide(L)'
;MRRIGRTLRDRAVQRRLGAAVLSGVLLALAFPAFDFGLLALVALVPLIWAWRDASAWRAALYGFVFGVVFAGILLYWLWYFGLVAIVPLVAGWGAYTALTGYLVGCLNRAGLRSPWLIAAAWVVPEALRARWPFGGLPWGDLGVALHDFPPARALASWGGVALVSFVIVVVNAYLVDLGVAFAMQTRRAMVVATAGIVVVVAVVAVADGARYQTRPSGQLRLATLQGNDQDRYLTTEEKRSGYLAERHFALAERLHGPYDVIVFPESSLDEFSPESNPGLRSRLVAVGRAHGADVLANAAVPAPDGREFNQNLLYTPEGRLAGTYSKEHLVPFGEYVPFRSAVDWTGIVDRIPYDYTPGTQRTIFRVKGHRLATVICFESAFGPLVRDFVARGAEVVVVSTNNRSYRRSANSEQHIAQTQMRAAETGRPFVQASISGISAVIDTDGHVRDTTKLFHQAVVSDTVTTTTGETPYVRFGEWVVVASALLLLGAAAASRVRRPPATFPKLPAADREPVGSGRIT
;
A
#
# COMPACT_ATOMS: atom_id res chain seq x y z
N MET A 1 -0.99 28.95 23.65
CA MET A 1 -0.78 29.68 22.36
C MET A 1 0.53 30.46 22.30
N ARG A 2 0.91 31.34 23.27
CA ARG A 2 2.18 32.13 23.20
C ARG A 2 3.48 31.31 23.16
N ARG A 3 3.57 30.13 23.78
CA ARG A 3 4.74 29.23 23.69
C ARG A 3 4.91 28.61 22.30
N ILE A 4 3.82 28.21 21.65
CA ILE A 4 3.85 27.62 20.29
C ILE A 4 4.32 28.66 19.28
N GLY A 5 3.81 29.91 19.36
CA GLY A 5 4.21 30.99 18.45
C GLY A 5 5.69 31.39 18.56
N ARG A 6 6.31 31.28 19.76
CA ARG A 6 7.77 31.50 19.90
C ARG A 6 8.59 30.36 19.29
N THR A 7 8.14 29.12 19.45
CA THR A 7 8.84 27.95 18.89
C THR A 7 8.86 27.97 17.36
N LEU A 8 7.77 28.37 16.71
CA LEU A 8 7.69 28.46 15.25
C LEU A 8 8.49 29.61 14.64
N ARG A 9 8.87 30.63 15.40
CA ARG A 9 9.74 31.74 14.98
C ARG A 9 11.22 31.46 15.11
N ASP A 10 11.61 30.36 15.75
CA ASP A 10 12.99 29.91 15.83
C ASP A 10 13.52 29.49 14.45
N ARG A 11 14.54 30.15 13.95
CA ARG A 11 15.14 29.86 12.63
C ARG A 11 15.61 28.41 12.49
N ALA A 12 16.04 27.79 13.58
CA ALA A 12 16.44 26.38 13.55
C ALA A 12 15.23 25.45 13.35
N VAL A 13 14.08 25.77 13.95
CA VAL A 13 12.83 25.01 13.75
C VAL A 13 12.33 25.22 12.32
N GLN A 14 12.37 26.45 11.79
CA GLN A 14 11.94 26.74 10.41
C GLN A 14 12.77 25.98 9.37
N ARG A 15 14.11 25.91 9.54
CA ARG A 15 14.98 25.11 8.66
C ARG A 15 14.61 23.63 8.67
N ARG A 16 14.30 23.06 9.85
CA ARG A 16 13.91 21.65 9.98
C ARG A 16 12.51 21.37 9.44
N LEU A 17 11.59 22.33 9.54
CA LEU A 17 10.29 22.26 8.88
C LEU A 17 10.44 22.30 7.35
N GLY A 18 11.29 23.18 6.83
CA GLY A 18 11.62 23.23 5.41
C GLY A 18 12.24 21.93 4.91
N ALA A 19 13.10 21.30 5.69
CA ALA A 19 13.66 19.98 5.38
C ALA A 19 12.59 18.87 5.35
N ALA A 20 11.61 18.91 6.27
CA ALA A 20 10.49 17.98 6.26
C ALA A 20 9.60 18.16 5.02
N VAL A 21 9.29 19.40 4.65
CA VAL A 21 8.55 19.72 3.40
C VAL A 21 9.32 19.22 2.18
N LEU A 22 10.62 19.54 2.08
CA LEU A 22 11.47 19.09 0.98
C LEU A 22 11.47 17.56 0.85
N SER A 23 11.60 16.85 1.97
CA SER A 23 11.56 15.39 1.98
C SER A 23 10.23 14.84 1.48
N GLY A 24 9.10 15.45 1.88
CA GLY A 24 7.77 15.06 1.42
C GLY A 24 7.59 15.22 -0.09
N VAL A 25 8.09 16.34 -0.64
CA VAL A 25 8.08 16.60 -2.09
C VAL A 25 8.99 15.59 -2.82
N LEU A 26 10.23 15.41 -2.36
CA LEU A 26 11.18 14.49 -2.99
C LEU A 26 10.64 13.05 -3.00
N LEU A 27 10.02 12.60 -1.91
CA LEU A 27 9.44 11.27 -1.88
C LEU A 27 8.22 11.15 -2.79
N ALA A 28 7.38 12.17 -2.88
CA ALA A 28 6.24 12.14 -3.80
C ALA A 28 6.68 12.04 -5.28
N LEU A 29 7.81 12.67 -5.64
CA LEU A 29 8.40 12.55 -6.97
C LEU A 29 8.93 11.13 -7.28
N ALA A 30 9.16 10.29 -6.25
CA ALA A 30 9.57 8.91 -6.45
C ALA A 30 8.43 7.95 -6.84
N PHE A 31 7.18 8.41 -6.75
CA PHE A 31 6.00 7.62 -7.11
C PHE A 31 5.42 8.05 -8.46
N PRO A 32 4.62 7.19 -9.13
CA PRO A 32 3.80 7.62 -10.26
C PRO A 32 2.81 8.74 -9.83
N ALA A 33 2.61 9.79 -10.62
CA ALA A 33 2.89 10.03 -12.03
C ALA A 33 4.32 10.50 -12.40
N PHE A 34 5.17 10.86 -11.42
CA PHE A 34 6.52 11.36 -11.73
C PHE A 34 7.51 10.22 -11.94
N ASP A 35 7.42 9.21 -11.09
CA ASP A 35 8.09 7.91 -11.21
C ASP A 35 9.62 7.93 -11.19
N PHE A 36 10.21 8.90 -10.48
CA PHE A 36 11.65 8.94 -10.24
C PHE A 36 12.05 8.01 -9.08
N GLY A 37 11.74 6.71 -9.16
CA GLY A 37 11.79 5.74 -8.05
C GLY A 37 13.09 5.77 -7.25
N LEU A 38 14.26 5.84 -7.90
CA LEU A 38 15.56 5.90 -7.23
C LEU A 38 15.73 7.11 -6.31
N LEU A 39 14.92 8.16 -6.49
CA LEU A 39 14.92 9.32 -5.60
C LEU A 39 14.55 8.93 -4.15
N ALA A 40 13.80 7.85 -3.93
CA ALA A 40 13.50 7.33 -2.60
C ALA A 40 14.75 7.01 -1.78
N LEU A 41 15.86 6.67 -2.43
CA LEU A 41 17.13 6.35 -1.76
C LEU A 41 17.79 7.57 -1.11
N VAL A 42 17.34 8.79 -1.42
CA VAL A 42 17.85 10.04 -0.84
C VAL A 42 16.74 10.96 -0.31
N ALA A 43 15.49 10.69 -0.63
CA ALA A 43 14.35 11.57 -0.34
C ALA A 43 14.11 11.79 1.16
N LEU A 44 14.49 10.84 2.02
CA LEU A 44 14.31 10.94 3.47
C LEU A 44 15.51 11.59 4.19
N VAL A 45 16.61 11.86 3.48
CA VAL A 45 17.81 12.50 4.07
C VAL A 45 17.47 13.82 4.79
N PRO A 46 16.71 14.77 4.19
CA PRO A 46 16.36 16.01 4.87
C PRO A 46 15.49 15.77 6.12
N LEU A 47 14.56 14.83 6.08
CA LEU A 47 13.69 14.50 7.22
C LEU A 47 14.47 13.85 8.37
N ILE A 48 15.30 12.84 8.08
CA ILE A 48 16.10 12.14 9.10
C ILE A 48 17.10 13.13 9.73
N TRP A 49 17.68 14.04 8.93
CA TRP A 49 18.48 15.14 9.46
C TRP A 49 17.65 16.05 10.38
N ALA A 50 16.41 16.39 10.02
CA ALA A 50 15.52 17.20 10.85
C ALA A 50 15.18 16.51 12.18
N TRP A 51 15.05 15.19 12.19
CA TRP A 51 14.83 14.39 13.40
C TRP A 51 16.06 14.30 14.32
N ARG A 52 17.27 14.47 13.75
CA ARG A 52 18.52 14.38 14.53
C ARG A 52 18.50 15.41 15.65
N ASP A 53 18.78 14.97 16.87
CA ASP A 53 18.79 15.78 18.09
C ASP A 53 17.45 16.48 18.45
N ALA A 54 16.37 16.17 17.72
CA ALA A 54 15.07 16.70 18.05
C ALA A 54 14.46 15.99 19.27
N SER A 55 13.72 16.74 20.09
CA SER A 55 12.87 16.13 21.10
C SER A 55 11.74 15.33 20.45
N ALA A 56 11.15 14.34 21.15
CA ALA A 56 10.13 13.47 20.59
C ALA A 56 8.97 14.25 19.95
N TRP A 57 8.47 15.30 20.60
CA TRP A 57 7.37 16.12 20.06
C TRP A 57 7.77 17.00 18.87
N ARG A 58 9.02 17.49 18.83
CA ARG A 58 9.51 18.21 17.65
C ARG A 58 9.73 17.27 16.47
N ALA A 59 10.28 16.08 16.72
CA ALA A 59 10.42 15.08 15.69
C ALA A 59 9.05 14.60 15.16
N ALA A 60 8.05 14.46 16.04
CA ALA A 60 6.66 14.19 15.63
C ALA A 60 6.09 15.30 14.76
N LEU A 61 6.31 16.57 15.09
CA LEU A 61 5.86 17.70 14.26
C LEU A 61 6.51 17.66 12.87
N TYR A 62 7.82 17.41 12.77
CA TYR A 62 8.49 17.31 11.46
C TYR A 62 7.97 16.10 10.65
N GLY A 63 7.74 14.97 11.32
CA GLY A 63 7.11 13.80 10.70
C GLY A 63 5.69 14.12 10.20
N PHE A 64 4.88 14.81 10.99
CA PHE A 64 3.53 15.22 10.58
C PHE A 64 3.55 16.10 9.32
N VAL A 65 4.39 17.13 9.31
CA VAL A 65 4.52 18.04 8.16
C VAL A 65 4.97 17.28 6.91
N PHE A 66 5.98 16.42 7.04
CA PHE A 66 6.42 15.55 5.96
C PHE A 66 5.26 14.70 5.42
N GLY A 67 4.54 14.00 6.29
CA GLY A 67 3.46 13.09 5.88
C GLY A 67 2.30 13.81 5.22
N VAL A 68 1.92 15.00 5.71
CA VAL A 68 0.88 15.83 5.08
C VAL A 68 1.30 16.26 3.68
N VAL A 69 2.55 16.71 3.50
CA VAL A 69 3.06 17.12 2.18
C VAL A 69 3.14 15.93 1.23
N PHE A 70 3.74 14.83 1.67
CA PHE A 70 3.87 13.61 0.88
C PHE A 70 2.51 13.06 0.46
N ALA A 71 1.61 12.83 1.42
CA ALA A 71 0.29 12.27 1.13
C ALA A 71 -0.58 13.23 0.32
N GLY A 72 -0.49 14.54 0.57
CA GLY A 72 -1.21 15.55 -0.20
C GLY A 72 -0.85 15.55 -1.68
N ILE A 73 0.43 15.30 -2.02
CA ILE A 73 0.88 15.19 -3.41
C ILE A 73 0.56 13.78 -3.96
N LEU A 74 0.88 12.71 -3.22
CA LEU A 74 0.67 11.34 -3.67
C LEU A 74 -0.79 11.03 -3.97
N LEU A 75 -1.69 11.49 -3.10
CA LEU A 75 -3.11 11.17 -3.12
C LEU A 75 -3.95 12.34 -3.68
N TYR A 76 -3.37 13.23 -4.49
CA TYR A 76 -4.05 14.40 -5.05
C TYR A 76 -5.34 14.02 -5.80
N TRP A 77 -5.42 12.82 -6.36
CA TRP A 77 -6.58 12.32 -7.06
C TRP A 77 -7.82 12.11 -6.14
N LEU A 78 -7.66 12.09 -4.83
CA LEU A 78 -8.78 12.12 -3.88
C LEU A 78 -9.55 13.45 -3.92
N TRP A 79 -8.97 14.49 -4.54
CA TRP A 79 -9.67 15.75 -4.77
C TRP A 79 -10.99 15.59 -5.53
N TYR A 80 -11.08 14.57 -6.40
CA TYR A 80 -12.35 14.23 -7.09
C TYR A 80 -13.49 13.84 -6.14
N PHE A 81 -13.16 13.42 -4.93
CA PHE A 81 -14.13 13.07 -3.88
C PHE A 81 -14.38 14.22 -2.89
N GLY A 82 -13.67 15.33 -3.02
CA GLY A 82 -13.81 16.54 -2.23
C GLY A 82 -12.99 16.57 -0.94
N LEU A 83 -13.03 17.71 -0.26
CA LEU A 83 -12.26 17.99 0.96
C LEU A 83 -12.57 17.01 2.10
N VAL A 84 -13.80 16.53 2.18
CA VAL A 84 -14.25 15.58 3.22
C VAL A 84 -13.48 14.25 3.13
N ALA A 85 -13.05 13.84 1.93
CA ALA A 85 -12.27 12.64 1.75
C ALA A 85 -10.77 12.89 1.94
N ILE A 86 -10.22 13.92 1.28
CA ILE A 86 -8.77 14.13 1.25
C ILE A 86 -8.18 14.65 2.56
N VAL A 87 -8.88 15.58 3.26
CA VAL A 87 -8.33 16.22 4.47
C VAL A 87 -8.14 15.24 5.62
N PRO A 88 -9.13 14.41 6.02
CA PRO A 88 -8.92 13.44 7.09
C PRO A 88 -7.87 12.39 6.74
N LEU A 89 -7.81 11.97 5.48
CA LEU A 89 -6.87 10.93 5.03
C LEU A 89 -5.44 11.45 5.03
N VAL A 90 -5.19 12.65 4.51
CA VAL A 90 -3.86 13.29 4.52
C VAL A 90 -3.42 13.60 5.95
N ALA A 91 -4.34 14.09 6.82
CA ALA A 91 -4.05 14.31 8.23
C ALA A 91 -3.74 13.01 8.97
N GLY A 92 -4.51 11.95 8.70
CA GLY A 92 -4.27 10.61 9.23
C GLY A 92 -2.90 10.07 8.82
N TRP A 93 -2.53 10.23 7.56
CA TRP A 93 -1.18 9.89 7.08
C TRP A 93 -0.10 10.65 7.85
N GLY A 94 -0.26 11.97 7.98
CA GLY A 94 0.62 12.80 8.80
C GLY A 94 0.73 12.31 10.24
N ALA A 95 -0.33 11.77 10.83
CA ALA A 95 -0.31 11.22 12.19
C ALA A 95 0.58 9.97 12.30
N TYR A 96 0.58 9.05 11.32
CA TYR A 96 1.48 7.88 11.30
C TYR A 96 2.94 8.29 11.17
N THR A 97 3.26 9.23 10.31
CA THR A 97 4.62 9.73 10.18
C THR A 97 5.05 10.60 11.37
N ALA A 98 4.10 11.25 12.05
CA ALA A 98 4.34 11.87 13.37
C ALA A 98 4.69 10.83 14.44
N LEU A 99 4.00 9.68 14.44
CA LEU A 99 4.34 8.57 15.34
C LEU A 99 5.76 8.06 15.07
N THR A 100 6.14 7.89 13.80
CA THR A 100 7.53 7.56 13.42
C THR A 100 8.52 8.58 13.99
N GLY A 101 8.28 9.87 13.77
CA GLY A 101 9.13 10.93 14.31
C GLY A 101 9.18 10.93 15.84
N TYR A 102 8.06 10.68 16.51
CA TYR A 102 8.01 10.56 17.97
C TYR A 102 8.89 9.43 18.49
N LEU A 103 8.81 8.24 17.88
CA LEU A 103 9.64 7.08 18.21
C LEU A 103 11.12 7.39 18.01
N VAL A 104 11.51 7.97 16.87
CA VAL A 104 12.88 8.39 16.60
C VAL A 104 13.37 9.41 17.66
N GLY A 105 12.55 10.39 18.03
CA GLY A 105 12.89 11.35 19.08
C GLY A 105 13.02 10.71 20.47
N CYS A 106 12.29 9.62 20.75
CA CYS A 106 12.48 8.82 21.97
C CYS A 106 13.81 8.06 21.95
N LEU A 107 14.16 7.44 20.81
CA LEU A 107 15.46 6.78 20.61
C LEU A 107 16.62 7.77 20.77
N ASN A 108 16.52 8.97 20.21
CA ASN A 108 17.52 10.04 20.38
C ASN A 108 17.74 10.39 21.85
N ARG A 109 16.66 10.54 22.64
CA ARG A 109 16.76 10.83 24.09
C ARG A 109 17.40 9.69 24.87
N ALA A 110 17.24 8.46 24.42
CA ALA A 110 17.87 7.28 25.02
C ALA A 110 19.33 7.10 24.58
N GLY A 111 19.86 7.95 23.70
CA GLY A 111 21.20 7.81 23.13
C GLY A 111 21.32 6.65 22.12
N LEU A 112 20.19 6.11 21.65
CA LEU A 112 20.12 4.96 20.76
C LEU A 112 19.99 5.43 19.31
N ARG A 113 21.07 5.97 18.74
CA ARG A 113 21.12 6.45 17.36
C ARG A 113 21.65 5.35 16.47
N SER A 114 20.77 4.65 15.80
CA SER A 114 21.12 3.58 14.86
C SER A 114 20.24 3.67 13.62
N PRO A 115 20.80 3.62 12.39
CA PRO A 115 20.04 3.52 11.16
C PRO A 115 18.99 2.41 11.17
N TRP A 116 19.33 1.26 11.76
CA TRP A 116 18.43 0.10 11.89
C TRP A 116 17.23 0.38 12.79
N LEU A 117 17.42 1.12 13.89
CA LEU A 117 16.32 1.50 14.79
C LEU A 117 15.43 2.58 14.16
N ILE A 118 16.00 3.49 13.37
CA ILE A 118 15.22 4.46 12.60
C ILE A 118 14.34 3.74 11.57
N ALA A 119 14.90 2.74 10.87
CA ALA A 119 14.14 1.92 9.90
C ALA A 119 13.03 1.11 10.60
N ALA A 120 13.31 0.51 11.76
CA ALA A 120 12.30 -0.18 12.55
C ALA A 120 11.18 0.78 13.01
N ALA A 121 11.54 2.01 13.43
CA ALA A 121 10.58 3.05 13.80
C ALA A 121 9.75 3.55 12.61
N TRP A 122 10.18 3.34 11.36
CA TRP A 122 9.41 3.61 10.16
C TRP A 122 8.45 2.46 9.83
N VAL A 123 8.96 1.23 9.75
CA VAL A 123 8.20 0.05 9.31
C VAL A 123 7.01 -0.24 10.21
N VAL A 124 7.14 -0.06 11.53
CA VAL A 124 6.04 -0.39 12.46
C VAL A 124 4.82 0.54 12.28
N PRO A 125 4.93 1.87 12.25
CA PRO A 125 3.80 2.76 11.93
C PRO A 125 3.26 2.58 10.50
N GLU A 126 4.11 2.29 9.51
CA GLU A 126 3.70 1.98 8.14
C GLU A 126 2.82 0.73 8.11
N ALA A 127 3.22 -0.33 8.78
CA ALA A 127 2.43 -1.56 8.93
C ALA A 127 1.13 -1.35 9.74
N LEU A 128 1.13 -0.46 10.71
CA LEU A 128 -0.08 -0.09 11.46
C LEU A 128 -1.07 0.66 10.55
N ARG A 129 -0.60 1.61 9.74
CA ARG A 129 -1.40 2.33 8.76
C ARG A 129 -2.06 1.39 7.73
N ALA A 130 -1.34 0.34 7.34
CA ALA A 130 -1.86 -0.67 6.41
C ALA A 130 -2.99 -1.54 7.00
N ARG A 131 -3.33 -1.40 8.31
CA ARG A 131 -4.34 -2.22 9.01
C ARG A 131 -5.42 -1.43 9.73
N TRP A 132 -5.13 -0.21 10.12
CA TRP A 132 -5.99 0.58 10.98
C TRP A 132 -5.95 2.07 10.58
N PRO A 133 -7.08 2.80 10.68
CA PRO A 133 -8.45 2.36 10.93
C PRO A 133 -9.11 1.78 9.67
N PHE A 134 -10.35 1.29 9.79
CA PHE A 134 -11.22 0.85 8.68
C PHE A 134 -10.60 -0.20 7.74
N GLY A 135 -9.78 -1.12 8.27
CA GLY A 135 -9.06 -2.10 7.47
C GLY A 135 -7.71 -1.61 6.95
N GLY A 136 -7.40 -0.32 7.10
CA GLY A 136 -6.12 0.28 6.73
C GLY A 136 -6.05 0.84 5.31
N LEU A 137 -4.93 1.51 5.04
CA LEU A 137 -4.62 2.07 3.72
C LEU A 137 -3.15 1.79 3.38
N PRO A 138 -2.83 0.64 2.77
CA PRO A 138 -1.46 0.30 2.33
C PRO A 138 -1.08 0.98 1.00
N TRP A 139 -1.59 2.18 0.75
CA TRP A 139 -1.28 2.96 -0.45
C TRP A 139 -0.10 3.89 -0.17
N GLY A 140 0.95 3.87 -1.03
CA GLY A 140 2.15 4.67 -0.84
C GLY A 140 3.08 4.15 0.26
N ASP A 141 3.13 2.84 0.50
CA ASP A 141 4.19 2.22 1.28
C ASP A 141 5.54 2.54 0.62
N LEU A 142 6.53 2.92 1.43
CA LEU A 142 7.79 3.47 0.93
C LEU A 142 8.50 2.55 -0.07
N GLY A 143 8.45 1.24 0.17
CA GLY A 143 9.08 0.26 -0.71
C GLY A 143 8.47 0.19 -2.11
N VAL A 144 7.22 0.64 -2.30
CA VAL A 144 6.57 0.66 -3.62
C VAL A 144 7.20 1.71 -4.53
N ALA A 145 7.83 2.74 -4.00
CA ALA A 145 8.57 3.72 -4.81
C ALA A 145 9.64 3.09 -5.73
N LEU A 146 10.13 1.90 -5.38
CA LEU A 146 11.14 1.18 -6.17
C LEU A 146 10.54 0.03 -7.02
N HIS A 147 9.26 0.09 -7.37
CA HIS A 147 8.56 -0.98 -8.11
C HIS A 147 9.23 -1.33 -9.46
N ASP A 148 9.86 -0.37 -10.13
CA ASP A 148 10.57 -0.60 -11.40
C ASP A 148 12.05 -0.94 -11.24
N PHE A 149 12.56 -0.98 -10.01
CA PHE A 149 13.94 -1.32 -9.73
C PHE A 149 14.09 -2.83 -9.42
N PRO A 150 14.66 -3.65 -10.35
CA PRO A 150 14.70 -5.11 -10.21
C PRO A 150 15.32 -5.62 -8.90
N PRO A 151 16.41 -5.04 -8.34
CA PRO A 151 16.94 -5.47 -7.05
C PRO A 151 15.97 -5.23 -5.87
N ALA A 152 15.14 -4.20 -5.92
CA ALA A 152 14.12 -3.96 -4.90
C ALA A 152 12.97 -4.98 -5.01
N ARG A 153 12.55 -5.34 -6.24
CA ARG A 153 11.61 -6.43 -6.47
C ARG A 153 12.14 -7.77 -5.99
N ALA A 154 13.42 -8.07 -6.25
CA ALA A 154 14.05 -9.26 -5.69
C ALA A 154 14.03 -9.28 -4.17
N LEU A 155 14.34 -8.14 -3.53
CA LEU A 155 14.30 -8.00 -2.08
C LEU A 155 12.89 -8.20 -1.51
N ALA A 156 11.84 -7.75 -2.25
CA ALA A 156 10.45 -7.95 -1.86
C ALA A 156 10.07 -9.44 -1.74
N SER A 157 10.67 -10.33 -2.55
CA SER A 157 10.42 -11.77 -2.43
C SER A 157 10.92 -12.37 -1.11
N TRP A 158 11.86 -11.72 -0.42
CA TRP A 158 12.43 -12.15 0.86
C TRP A 158 11.63 -11.66 2.08
N GLY A 159 11.11 -10.44 2.05
CA GLY A 159 10.46 -9.85 3.22
C GLY A 159 9.34 -8.86 2.93
N GLY A 160 8.81 -8.90 1.72
CA GLY A 160 7.74 -8.02 1.28
C GLY A 160 8.20 -6.58 1.06
N VAL A 161 7.26 -5.72 0.72
CA VAL A 161 7.46 -4.26 0.60
C VAL A 161 8.06 -3.69 1.89
N ALA A 162 7.73 -4.25 3.05
CA ALA A 162 8.28 -3.82 4.34
C ALA A 162 9.81 -3.93 4.43
N LEU A 163 10.42 -4.96 3.81
CA LEU A 163 11.88 -5.09 3.75
C LEU A 163 12.49 -4.03 2.84
N VAL A 164 11.84 -3.73 1.72
CA VAL A 164 12.28 -2.65 0.80
C VAL A 164 12.20 -1.29 1.51
N SER A 165 11.09 -0.99 2.19
CA SER A 165 10.94 0.21 3.03
C SER A 165 12.05 0.31 4.08
N PHE A 166 12.33 -0.79 4.78
CA PHE A 166 13.38 -0.87 5.80
C PHE A 166 14.75 -0.50 5.21
N VAL A 167 15.10 -1.09 4.09
CA VAL A 167 16.38 -0.85 3.40
C VAL A 167 16.50 0.60 2.92
N ILE A 168 15.45 1.17 2.32
CA ILE A 168 15.44 2.58 1.90
C ILE A 168 15.74 3.49 3.09
N VAL A 169 15.08 3.27 4.24
CA VAL A 169 15.31 4.09 5.44
C VAL A 169 16.73 3.93 5.98
N VAL A 170 17.25 2.70 6.01
CA VAL A 170 18.65 2.43 6.45
C VAL A 170 19.65 3.18 5.58
N VAL A 171 19.48 3.14 4.24
CA VAL A 171 20.36 3.89 3.31
C VAL A 171 20.29 5.39 3.59
N ASN A 172 19.09 5.97 3.67
CA ASN A 172 18.91 7.39 3.95
C ASN A 172 19.54 7.79 5.30
N ALA A 173 19.41 6.95 6.33
CA ALA A 173 19.98 7.22 7.66
C ALA A 173 21.52 7.17 7.65
N TYR A 174 22.13 6.22 6.94
CA TYR A 174 23.58 6.19 6.75
C TYR A 174 24.08 7.38 5.93
N LEU A 175 23.33 7.85 4.93
CA LEU A 175 23.69 9.06 4.18
C LEU A 175 23.69 10.30 5.07
N VAL A 176 22.74 10.41 6.01
CA VAL A 176 22.76 11.48 7.02
C VAL A 176 23.98 11.36 7.93
N ASP A 177 24.29 10.16 8.42
CA ASP A 177 25.46 9.95 9.28
C ASP A 177 26.76 10.25 8.55
N LEU A 178 26.88 9.87 7.27
CA LEU A 178 28.03 10.19 6.42
C LEU A 178 28.18 11.70 6.23
N GLY A 179 27.09 12.42 5.90
CA GLY A 179 27.11 13.87 5.72
C GLY A 179 27.52 14.63 6.99
N VAL A 180 27.02 14.19 8.15
CA VAL A 180 27.41 14.76 9.45
C VAL A 180 28.86 14.43 9.79
N ALA A 181 29.32 13.20 9.57
CA ALA A 181 30.70 12.78 9.80
C ALA A 181 31.69 13.57 8.93
N PHE A 182 31.31 13.84 7.69
CA PHE A 182 32.09 14.70 6.77
C PHE A 182 32.16 16.13 7.27
N ALA A 183 31.03 16.75 7.65
CA ALA A 183 30.99 18.10 8.19
C ALA A 183 31.81 18.26 9.48
N MET A 184 31.86 17.21 10.31
CA MET A 184 32.64 17.16 11.57
C MET A 184 34.07 16.65 11.37
N GLN A 185 34.49 16.30 10.18
CA GLN A 185 35.78 15.72 9.82
C GLN A 185 36.16 14.46 10.65
N THR A 186 35.15 13.67 11.01
CA THR A 186 35.32 12.49 11.88
C THR A 186 35.55 11.24 11.01
N ARG A 187 36.82 10.94 10.68
CA ARG A 187 37.23 9.84 9.79
C ARG A 187 36.62 8.48 10.22
N ARG A 188 36.63 8.16 11.51
CA ARG A 188 36.06 6.89 12.02
C ARG A 188 34.55 6.80 11.71
N ALA A 189 33.80 7.86 11.91
CA ALA A 189 32.36 7.89 11.62
C ALA A 189 32.07 7.80 10.11
N MET A 190 32.88 8.44 9.27
CA MET A 190 32.79 8.29 7.81
C MET A 190 33.00 6.84 7.38
N VAL A 191 34.05 6.18 7.90
CA VAL A 191 34.32 4.76 7.60
C VAL A 191 33.15 3.86 8.01
N VAL A 192 32.58 4.06 9.20
CA VAL A 192 31.44 3.27 9.69
C VAL A 192 30.20 3.47 8.82
N ALA A 193 29.88 4.72 8.47
CA ALA A 193 28.72 5.01 7.63
C ALA A 193 28.89 4.44 6.20
N THR A 194 30.07 4.61 5.60
CA THR A 194 30.38 4.03 4.28
C THR A 194 30.32 2.51 4.31
N ALA A 195 30.92 1.87 5.32
CA ALA A 195 30.84 0.43 5.48
C ALA A 195 29.39 -0.06 5.62
N GLY A 196 28.54 0.68 6.37
CA GLY A 196 27.11 0.38 6.48
C GLY A 196 26.39 0.41 5.14
N ILE A 197 26.64 1.42 4.32
CA ILE A 197 26.09 1.52 2.95
C ILE A 197 26.57 0.36 2.11
N VAL A 198 27.86 0.05 2.13
CA VAL A 198 28.44 -1.08 1.36
C VAL A 198 27.80 -2.41 1.77
N VAL A 199 27.60 -2.65 3.07
CA VAL A 199 26.91 -3.86 3.54
C VAL A 199 25.49 -3.93 3.02
N VAL A 200 24.73 -2.82 3.06
CA VAL A 200 23.35 -2.79 2.52
C VAL A 200 23.35 -3.10 1.02
N VAL A 201 24.24 -2.45 0.24
CA VAL A 201 24.36 -2.71 -1.20
C VAL A 201 24.72 -4.18 -1.47
N ALA A 202 25.65 -4.76 -0.70
CA ALA A 202 26.01 -6.16 -0.82
C ALA A 202 24.84 -7.10 -0.51
N VAL A 203 24.05 -6.81 0.55
CA VAL A 203 22.84 -7.58 0.88
C VAL A 203 21.80 -7.51 -0.24
N VAL A 204 21.57 -6.34 -0.81
CA VAL A 204 20.65 -6.16 -1.95
C VAL A 204 21.16 -6.93 -3.17
N ALA A 205 22.45 -6.85 -3.48
CA ALA A 205 23.05 -7.59 -4.60
C ALA A 205 22.97 -9.11 -4.41
N VAL A 206 23.20 -9.61 -3.18
CA VAL A 206 23.02 -11.02 -2.85
C VAL A 206 21.56 -11.45 -3.00
N ALA A 207 20.61 -10.63 -2.50
CA ALA A 207 19.18 -10.92 -2.63
C ALA A 207 18.74 -10.95 -4.10
N ASP A 208 19.29 -10.09 -4.95
CA ASP A 208 19.02 -10.09 -6.40
C ASP A 208 19.63 -11.32 -7.10
N GLY A 209 20.89 -11.66 -6.80
CA GLY A 209 21.54 -12.87 -7.33
C GLY A 209 20.94 -14.18 -6.82
N ALA A 210 20.41 -14.18 -5.59
CA ALA A 210 19.75 -15.32 -4.96
C ALA A 210 18.21 -15.21 -5.04
N ARG A 211 17.69 -14.51 -6.05
CA ARG A 211 16.24 -14.33 -6.25
C ARG A 211 15.55 -15.68 -6.26
N TYR A 212 14.49 -15.78 -5.45
CA TYR A 212 13.70 -17.00 -5.39
C TYR A 212 13.04 -17.29 -6.75
N GLN A 213 13.31 -18.47 -7.29
CA GLN A 213 12.72 -18.94 -8.53
C GLN A 213 11.51 -19.80 -8.22
N THR A 214 10.32 -19.35 -8.61
CA THR A 214 9.12 -20.17 -8.62
C THR A 214 9.19 -21.20 -9.74
N ARG A 215 8.44 -22.31 -9.59
CA ARG A 215 8.46 -23.41 -10.57
C ARG A 215 7.29 -23.26 -11.52
N PRO A 216 7.49 -23.24 -12.84
CA PRO A 216 6.41 -23.31 -13.81
C PRO A 216 5.54 -24.55 -13.55
N SER A 217 4.22 -24.40 -13.61
CA SER A 217 3.24 -25.47 -13.43
C SER A 217 2.38 -25.70 -14.68
N GLY A 218 2.41 -24.76 -15.63
CA GLY A 218 1.69 -24.81 -16.88
C GLY A 218 1.50 -23.43 -17.48
N GLN A 219 0.49 -23.29 -18.32
CA GLN A 219 0.17 -22.04 -19.00
C GLN A 219 -1.34 -21.85 -19.05
N LEU A 220 -1.79 -20.61 -18.95
CA LEU A 220 -3.16 -20.18 -19.22
C LEU A 220 -3.16 -19.03 -20.20
N ARG A 221 -3.99 -19.13 -21.24
CA ARG A 221 -4.24 -18.06 -22.18
C ARG A 221 -5.42 -17.22 -21.70
N LEU A 222 -5.15 -15.97 -21.30
CA LEU A 222 -6.15 -15.06 -20.78
C LEU A 222 -6.39 -13.91 -21.74
N ALA A 223 -7.63 -13.39 -21.75
CA ALA A 223 -7.98 -12.13 -22.37
C ALA A 223 -8.65 -11.23 -21.34
N THR A 224 -8.20 -9.98 -21.20
CA THR A 224 -8.84 -8.96 -20.38
C THR A 224 -9.47 -7.90 -21.26
N LEU A 225 -10.70 -7.51 -20.94
CA LEU A 225 -11.47 -6.57 -21.72
C LEU A 225 -11.48 -5.20 -21.05
N GLN A 226 -10.95 -4.18 -21.71
CA GLN A 226 -11.02 -2.79 -21.27
C GLN A 226 -11.98 -2.02 -22.15
N GLY A 227 -13.25 -1.90 -21.73
CA GLY A 227 -14.32 -1.42 -22.61
C GLY A 227 -14.62 0.07 -22.53
N ASN A 228 -14.27 0.75 -21.43
CA ASN A 228 -14.64 2.15 -21.23
C ASN A 228 -13.57 3.12 -21.74
N ASP A 229 -13.93 3.97 -22.69
CA ASP A 229 -13.10 5.04 -23.24
C ASP A 229 -13.52 6.45 -22.77
N GLN A 230 -14.53 6.56 -21.90
CA GLN A 230 -15.09 7.83 -21.45
C GLN A 230 -14.47 8.31 -20.13
N ASP A 231 -13.76 9.45 -20.18
CA ASP A 231 -13.25 10.13 -19.00
C ASP A 231 -14.30 11.07 -18.38
N ARG A 232 -15.46 10.50 -18.05
CA ARG A 232 -16.56 11.19 -17.37
C ARG A 232 -17.45 10.20 -16.61
N TYR A 233 -18.29 10.70 -15.74
CA TYR A 233 -19.35 9.90 -15.17
C TYR A 233 -20.40 9.57 -16.23
N LEU A 234 -20.91 8.35 -16.21
CA LEU A 234 -22.02 7.96 -17.05
C LEU A 234 -23.31 8.62 -16.55
N THR A 235 -24.17 8.98 -17.50
CA THR A 235 -25.52 9.43 -17.18
C THR A 235 -26.35 8.28 -16.62
N THR A 236 -27.49 8.60 -15.97
CA THR A 236 -28.42 7.58 -15.47
C THR A 236 -28.98 6.73 -16.61
N GLU A 237 -29.21 7.32 -17.78
CA GLU A 237 -29.69 6.61 -18.96
C GLU A 237 -28.64 5.64 -19.51
N GLU A 238 -27.36 6.06 -19.62
CA GLU A 238 -26.27 5.18 -20.04
C GLU A 238 -26.10 3.98 -19.10
N LYS A 239 -26.20 4.18 -17.80
CA LYS A 239 -26.15 3.08 -16.83
C LYS A 239 -27.31 2.12 -17.00
N ARG A 240 -28.54 2.64 -17.13
CA ARG A 240 -29.74 1.82 -17.33
C ARG A 240 -29.74 1.07 -18.64
N SER A 241 -29.15 1.63 -19.70
CA SER A 241 -29.02 0.96 -21.00
C SER A 241 -27.93 -0.10 -21.05
N GLY A 242 -27.10 -0.25 -19.99
CA GLY A 242 -25.99 -1.20 -19.97
C GLY A 242 -24.82 -0.77 -20.85
N TYR A 243 -24.51 0.52 -20.87
CA TYR A 243 -23.47 1.11 -21.74
C TYR A 243 -22.11 0.41 -21.60
N LEU A 244 -21.64 0.14 -20.37
CA LEU A 244 -20.36 -0.54 -20.16
C LEU A 244 -20.46 -2.01 -20.57
N ALA A 245 -21.54 -2.69 -20.23
CA ALA A 245 -21.75 -4.08 -20.58
C ALA A 245 -21.68 -4.28 -22.12
N GLU A 246 -22.41 -3.45 -22.89
CA GLU A 246 -22.40 -3.53 -24.35
C GLU A 246 -21.00 -3.32 -24.93
N ARG A 247 -20.23 -2.38 -24.42
CA ARG A 247 -18.85 -2.13 -24.89
C ARG A 247 -17.90 -3.29 -24.57
N HIS A 248 -18.06 -3.94 -23.42
CA HIS A 248 -17.26 -5.12 -23.08
C HIS A 248 -17.66 -6.33 -23.92
N PHE A 249 -18.97 -6.54 -24.17
CA PHE A 249 -19.43 -7.59 -25.08
C PHE A 249 -18.95 -7.35 -26.52
N ALA A 250 -18.99 -6.12 -27.01
CA ALA A 250 -18.46 -5.78 -28.33
C ALA A 250 -16.96 -6.05 -28.48
N LEU A 251 -16.18 -5.92 -27.40
CA LEU A 251 -14.78 -6.36 -27.39
C LEU A 251 -14.65 -7.88 -27.36
N ALA A 252 -15.48 -8.57 -26.57
CA ALA A 252 -15.49 -10.03 -26.51
C ALA A 252 -15.83 -10.67 -27.88
N GLU A 253 -16.74 -10.07 -28.65
CA GLU A 253 -17.09 -10.50 -30.00
C GLU A 253 -15.95 -10.38 -31.02
N ARG A 254 -14.95 -9.53 -30.73
CA ARG A 254 -13.76 -9.33 -31.58
C ARG A 254 -12.60 -10.22 -31.20
N LEU A 255 -12.74 -11.05 -30.16
CA LEU A 255 -11.71 -12.01 -29.79
C LEU A 255 -11.58 -13.10 -30.86
N HIS A 256 -10.36 -13.57 -31.06
CA HIS A 256 -10.07 -14.63 -32.02
C HIS A 256 -9.33 -15.80 -31.39
N GLY A 257 -9.80 -17.00 -31.68
CA GLY A 257 -9.19 -18.24 -31.19
C GLY A 257 -9.62 -18.65 -29.78
N PRO A 258 -9.05 -19.77 -29.28
CA PRO A 258 -9.38 -20.29 -27.98
C PRO A 258 -8.72 -19.49 -26.86
N TYR A 259 -9.38 -19.40 -25.73
CA TYR A 259 -8.85 -18.87 -24.46
C TYR A 259 -9.14 -19.85 -23.34
N ASP A 260 -8.43 -19.71 -22.21
CA ASP A 260 -8.75 -20.44 -20.98
C ASP A 260 -9.61 -19.58 -20.05
N VAL A 261 -9.35 -18.25 -20.01
CA VAL A 261 -10.14 -17.29 -19.22
C VAL A 261 -10.35 -16.00 -20.02
N ILE A 262 -11.58 -15.50 -20.01
CA ILE A 262 -11.93 -14.16 -20.47
C ILE A 262 -12.41 -13.35 -19.26
N VAL A 263 -11.79 -12.17 -19.02
CA VAL A 263 -12.05 -11.35 -17.84
C VAL A 263 -12.84 -10.12 -18.20
N PHE A 264 -14.04 -10.02 -17.63
CA PHE A 264 -14.86 -8.82 -17.55
C PHE A 264 -14.55 -8.12 -16.23
N PRO A 265 -13.86 -6.98 -16.23
CA PRO A 265 -13.34 -6.35 -15.01
C PRO A 265 -14.43 -5.80 -14.08
N GLU A 266 -14.00 -5.26 -12.92
CA GLU A 266 -14.90 -4.66 -11.91
C GLU A 266 -15.81 -3.62 -12.55
N SER A 267 -17.12 -3.71 -12.27
CA SER A 267 -18.20 -2.85 -12.78
C SER A 267 -18.36 -2.84 -14.32
N SER A 268 -17.83 -3.83 -15.03
CA SER A 268 -17.95 -3.94 -16.49
C SER A 268 -19.38 -4.26 -16.98
N LEU A 269 -20.21 -4.79 -16.10
CA LEU A 269 -21.61 -5.14 -16.38
C LEU A 269 -22.60 -4.07 -15.92
N ASP A 270 -22.12 -2.84 -15.66
CA ASP A 270 -22.89 -1.75 -15.05
C ASP A 270 -23.47 -2.15 -13.68
N GLU A 271 -24.76 -1.89 -13.47
CA GLU A 271 -25.52 -2.25 -12.25
C GLU A 271 -26.24 -3.61 -12.38
N PHE A 272 -25.96 -4.38 -13.46
CA PHE A 272 -26.64 -5.65 -13.71
C PHE A 272 -25.86 -6.83 -13.12
N SER A 273 -26.60 -7.72 -12.50
CA SER A 273 -26.08 -9.00 -12.01
C SER A 273 -26.53 -10.15 -12.91
N PRO A 274 -25.60 -11.02 -13.35
CA PRO A 274 -25.97 -12.23 -14.09
C PRO A 274 -26.84 -13.19 -13.26
N GLU A 275 -26.80 -13.09 -11.94
CA GLU A 275 -27.61 -13.93 -11.05
C GLU A 275 -29.09 -13.51 -11.03
N SER A 276 -29.38 -12.24 -11.28
CA SER A 276 -30.75 -11.71 -11.37
C SER A 276 -31.19 -11.44 -12.82
N ASN A 277 -30.29 -11.52 -13.81
CA ASN A 277 -30.56 -11.28 -15.23
C ASN A 277 -30.14 -12.48 -16.09
N PRO A 278 -31.06 -13.44 -16.39
CA PRO A 278 -30.76 -14.62 -17.20
C PRO A 278 -30.27 -14.31 -18.62
N GLY A 279 -30.72 -13.19 -19.22
CA GLY A 279 -30.25 -12.73 -20.52
C GLY A 279 -28.77 -12.36 -20.51
N LEU A 280 -28.34 -11.61 -19.50
CA LEU A 280 -26.93 -11.23 -19.31
C LEU A 280 -26.07 -12.47 -19.06
N ARG A 281 -26.53 -13.38 -18.19
CA ARG A 281 -25.86 -14.66 -17.94
C ARG A 281 -25.69 -15.47 -19.23
N SER A 282 -26.74 -15.56 -20.05
CA SER A 282 -26.68 -16.27 -21.32
C SER A 282 -25.66 -15.67 -22.29
N ARG A 283 -25.50 -14.35 -22.30
CA ARG A 283 -24.49 -13.67 -23.13
C ARG A 283 -23.07 -13.99 -22.64
N LEU A 284 -22.80 -13.94 -21.34
CA LEU A 284 -21.48 -14.32 -20.78
C LEU A 284 -21.13 -15.78 -21.13
N VAL A 285 -22.09 -16.69 -20.97
CA VAL A 285 -21.92 -18.11 -21.35
C VAL A 285 -21.68 -18.27 -22.84
N ALA A 286 -22.37 -17.50 -23.71
CA ALA A 286 -22.15 -17.53 -25.14
C ALA A 286 -20.72 -17.10 -25.51
N VAL A 287 -20.19 -16.06 -24.88
CA VAL A 287 -18.77 -15.67 -25.02
C VAL A 287 -17.85 -16.82 -24.61
N GLY A 288 -18.09 -17.44 -23.47
CA GLY A 288 -17.31 -18.59 -23.01
C GLY A 288 -17.32 -19.75 -24.00
N ARG A 289 -18.50 -20.10 -24.53
CA ARG A 289 -18.66 -21.17 -25.57
C ARG A 289 -17.92 -20.87 -26.86
N ALA A 290 -18.01 -19.63 -27.34
CA ALA A 290 -17.37 -19.23 -28.59
C ALA A 290 -15.85 -19.42 -28.57
N HIS A 291 -15.24 -19.34 -27.39
CA HIS A 291 -13.78 -19.39 -27.21
C HIS A 291 -13.29 -20.60 -26.41
N GLY A 292 -14.19 -21.47 -25.92
CA GLY A 292 -13.85 -22.60 -25.03
C GLY A 292 -13.27 -22.16 -23.69
N ALA A 293 -13.67 -20.96 -23.21
CA ALA A 293 -13.09 -20.25 -22.07
C ALA A 293 -14.04 -20.19 -20.87
N ASP A 294 -13.49 -20.25 -19.68
CA ASP A 294 -14.20 -19.78 -18.50
C ASP A 294 -14.30 -18.24 -18.53
N VAL A 295 -15.42 -17.68 -18.08
CA VAL A 295 -15.63 -16.22 -18.02
C VAL A 295 -15.64 -15.75 -16.57
N LEU A 296 -14.65 -14.94 -16.21
CA LEU A 296 -14.60 -14.27 -14.93
C LEU A 296 -15.24 -12.89 -15.08
N ALA A 297 -16.38 -12.66 -14.44
CA ALA A 297 -17.12 -11.41 -14.52
C ALA A 297 -17.37 -10.84 -13.13
N ASN A 298 -17.34 -9.50 -13.00
CA ASN A 298 -17.66 -8.83 -11.75
C ASN A 298 -19.06 -8.23 -11.80
N ALA A 299 -19.80 -8.36 -10.71
CA ALA A 299 -21.12 -7.81 -10.53
C ALA A 299 -21.44 -7.47 -9.08
N ALA A 300 -22.41 -6.59 -8.86
CA ALA A 300 -23.10 -6.44 -7.60
C ALA A 300 -24.11 -7.58 -7.45
N VAL A 301 -24.02 -8.33 -6.34
CA VAL A 301 -24.88 -9.51 -6.10
C VAL A 301 -25.59 -9.35 -4.77
N PRO A 302 -26.90 -9.59 -4.66
CA PRO A 302 -27.64 -9.48 -3.41
C PRO A 302 -27.02 -10.30 -2.28
N ALA A 303 -26.84 -9.68 -1.13
CA ALA A 303 -26.35 -10.32 0.09
C ALA A 303 -27.51 -10.72 1.02
N PRO A 304 -27.33 -11.71 1.93
CA PRO A 304 -28.37 -12.15 2.85
C PRO A 304 -28.88 -11.07 3.82
N ASP A 305 -28.09 -10.04 4.04
CA ASP A 305 -28.40 -8.92 4.94
C ASP A 305 -29.18 -7.77 4.25
N GLY A 306 -29.61 -7.98 3.00
CA GLY A 306 -30.35 -7.01 2.19
C GLY A 306 -29.49 -5.96 1.51
N ARG A 307 -28.16 -6.04 1.67
CA ARG A 307 -27.17 -5.24 0.94
C ARG A 307 -26.69 -5.99 -0.31
N GLU A 308 -25.53 -5.62 -0.83
CA GLU A 308 -24.92 -6.27 -1.98
C GLU A 308 -23.46 -6.65 -1.71
N PHE A 309 -22.98 -7.70 -2.36
CA PHE A 309 -21.57 -8.01 -2.48
C PHE A 309 -21.00 -7.40 -3.77
N ASN A 310 -19.81 -6.82 -3.72
CA ASN A 310 -18.96 -6.63 -4.89
C ASN A 310 -18.28 -7.99 -5.17
N GLN A 311 -18.68 -8.69 -6.23
CA GLN A 311 -18.37 -10.10 -6.38
C GLN A 311 -17.83 -10.45 -7.77
N ASN A 312 -16.76 -11.23 -7.82
CA ASN A 312 -16.30 -11.91 -9.02
C ASN A 312 -16.95 -13.29 -9.12
N LEU A 313 -17.51 -13.59 -10.30
CA LEU A 313 -18.21 -14.84 -10.62
C LEU A 313 -17.49 -15.54 -11.76
N LEU A 314 -17.21 -16.83 -11.65
CA LEU A 314 -16.60 -17.63 -12.70
C LEU A 314 -17.65 -18.56 -13.32
N TYR A 315 -17.97 -18.34 -14.61
CA TYR A 315 -18.86 -19.18 -15.39
C TYR A 315 -18.09 -20.07 -16.34
N THR A 316 -18.41 -21.36 -16.38
CA THR A 316 -17.84 -22.28 -17.36
C THR A 316 -18.53 -22.14 -18.72
N PRO A 317 -17.93 -22.64 -19.82
CA PRO A 317 -18.57 -22.65 -21.15
C PRO A 317 -19.91 -23.37 -21.18
N GLU A 318 -20.13 -24.34 -20.28
CA GLU A 318 -21.40 -25.08 -20.14
C GLU A 318 -22.49 -24.26 -19.42
N GLY A 319 -22.13 -23.11 -18.84
CA GLY A 319 -23.05 -22.22 -18.12
C GLY A 319 -23.15 -22.49 -16.63
N ARG A 320 -22.28 -23.33 -16.07
CA ARG A 320 -22.21 -23.57 -14.63
C ARG A 320 -21.45 -22.44 -13.94
N LEU A 321 -21.97 -21.93 -12.84
CA LEU A 321 -21.23 -21.07 -11.90
C LEU A 321 -20.20 -21.94 -11.16
N ALA A 322 -18.92 -21.79 -11.51
CA ALA A 322 -17.84 -22.60 -10.95
C ALA A 322 -17.39 -22.11 -9.56
N GLY A 323 -17.69 -20.86 -9.24
CA GLY A 323 -17.40 -20.27 -7.94
C GLY A 323 -17.58 -18.77 -7.92
N THR A 324 -17.50 -18.19 -6.71
CA THR A 324 -17.63 -16.75 -6.48
C THR A 324 -16.58 -16.29 -5.48
N TYR A 325 -16.13 -15.03 -5.63
CA TYR A 325 -15.29 -14.33 -4.65
C TYR A 325 -15.89 -12.96 -4.37
N SER A 326 -16.23 -12.68 -3.13
CA SER A 326 -16.71 -11.37 -2.67
C SER A 326 -15.57 -10.57 -2.05
N LYS A 327 -15.51 -9.29 -2.40
CA LYS A 327 -14.49 -8.35 -1.89
C LYS A 327 -14.48 -8.29 -0.37
N GLU A 328 -13.32 -8.56 0.25
CA GLU A 328 -13.13 -8.52 1.70
C GLU A 328 -12.80 -7.11 2.20
N HIS A 329 -11.89 -6.42 1.49
CA HIS A 329 -11.43 -5.06 1.82
C HIS A 329 -12.21 -4.02 1.04
N LEU A 330 -13.34 -3.59 1.59
CA LEU A 330 -14.17 -2.54 1.01
C LEU A 330 -13.48 -1.17 1.12
N VAL A 331 -13.69 -0.32 0.11
CA VAL A 331 -13.16 1.05 0.09
C VAL A 331 -14.02 1.95 0.97
N PRO A 332 -13.48 2.50 2.07
CA PRO A 332 -14.19 3.49 2.88
C PRO A 332 -14.58 4.71 2.04
N PHE A 333 -15.79 5.21 2.21
CA PHE A 333 -16.36 6.33 1.43
C PHE A 333 -16.43 6.09 -0.09
N GLY A 334 -16.33 4.83 -0.51
CA GLY A 334 -16.51 4.39 -1.90
C GLY A 334 -17.51 3.24 -2.01
N GLU A 335 -17.45 2.29 -1.07
CA GLU A 335 -18.29 1.09 -1.03
C GLU A 335 -19.07 0.96 0.28
N TYR A 336 -18.70 1.71 1.29
CA TYR A 336 -19.46 1.90 2.53
C TYR A 336 -19.10 3.24 3.17
N VAL A 337 -19.97 3.75 4.03
CA VAL A 337 -19.76 5.02 4.75
C VAL A 337 -19.52 4.73 6.23
N PRO A 338 -18.26 4.83 6.73
CA PRO A 338 -17.99 4.72 8.15
C PRO A 338 -18.74 5.82 8.92
N PHE A 339 -19.39 5.44 10.05
CA PHE A 339 -20.14 6.37 10.88
C PHE A 339 -21.17 7.19 10.09
N ARG A 340 -21.94 6.54 9.20
CA ARG A 340 -22.90 7.14 8.26
C ARG A 340 -23.69 8.30 8.87
N SER A 341 -24.28 8.10 10.06
CA SER A 341 -25.07 9.13 10.77
C SER A 341 -24.27 10.37 11.21
N ALA A 342 -22.96 10.21 11.44
CA ALA A 342 -22.10 11.32 11.86
C ALA A 342 -21.58 12.17 10.69
N VAL A 343 -21.64 11.65 9.46
CA VAL A 343 -21.16 12.32 8.25
C VAL A 343 -22.27 12.70 7.26
N ASP A 344 -23.53 12.44 7.60
CA ASP A 344 -24.70 12.69 6.75
C ASP A 344 -24.79 14.15 6.26
N TRP A 345 -24.47 15.09 7.12
CA TRP A 345 -24.42 16.53 6.81
C TRP A 345 -23.45 16.93 5.69
N THR A 346 -22.55 16.02 5.28
CA THR A 346 -21.55 16.30 4.23
C THR A 346 -22.06 16.02 2.83
N GLY A 347 -23.24 15.39 2.67
CA GLY A 347 -23.79 14.93 1.39
C GLY A 347 -23.01 13.75 0.76
N ILE A 348 -22.05 13.15 1.47
CA ILE A 348 -21.32 11.98 0.99
C ILE A 348 -22.21 10.74 1.00
N VAL A 349 -23.17 10.70 1.91
CA VAL A 349 -24.13 9.60 2.07
C VAL A 349 -25.01 9.46 0.82
N ASP A 350 -25.39 10.58 0.18
CA ASP A 350 -26.20 10.60 -1.05
C ASP A 350 -25.45 9.97 -2.25
N ARG A 351 -24.12 10.02 -2.23
CA ARG A 351 -23.29 9.44 -3.29
C ARG A 351 -23.12 7.94 -3.15
N ILE A 352 -23.31 7.41 -1.94
CA ILE A 352 -23.17 5.99 -1.60
C ILE A 352 -24.45 5.57 -0.88
N PRO A 353 -25.54 5.37 -1.62
CA PRO A 353 -26.86 5.13 -1.02
C PRO A 353 -26.91 3.80 -0.25
N TYR A 354 -26.09 2.83 -0.64
CA TYR A 354 -26.04 1.51 -0.03
C TYR A 354 -24.60 1.13 0.33
N ASP A 355 -24.42 0.47 1.47
CA ASP A 355 -23.14 -0.11 1.85
C ASP A 355 -23.06 -1.53 1.27
N TYR A 356 -21.90 -1.88 0.70
CA TYR A 356 -21.60 -3.26 0.35
C TYR A 356 -21.37 -4.12 1.60
N THR A 357 -21.60 -5.41 1.48
CA THR A 357 -21.27 -6.41 2.51
C THR A 357 -19.88 -6.97 2.23
N PRO A 358 -18.95 -6.99 3.21
CA PRO A 358 -17.64 -7.57 3.00
C PRO A 358 -17.73 -9.09 2.85
N GLY A 359 -16.91 -9.65 1.95
CA GLY A 359 -16.71 -11.08 1.81
C GLY A 359 -15.98 -11.68 3.02
N THR A 360 -16.17 -12.97 3.23
CA THR A 360 -15.54 -13.71 4.34
C THR A 360 -14.79 -14.96 3.87
N GLN A 361 -14.82 -15.27 2.57
CA GLN A 361 -14.24 -16.48 2.01
C GLN A 361 -13.26 -16.17 0.88
N ARG A 362 -12.07 -16.71 0.98
CA ARG A 362 -11.00 -16.61 -0.03
C ARG A 362 -11.08 -17.79 -0.98
N THR A 363 -11.88 -17.61 -2.03
CA THR A 363 -12.11 -18.62 -3.06
C THR A 363 -10.94 -18.71 -4.02
N ILE A 364 -10.48 -19.92 -4.31
CA ILE A 364 -9.51 -20.20 -5.38
C ILE A 364 -10.27 -21.00 -6.45
N PHE A 365 -10.31 -20.44 -7.65
CA PHE A 365 -10.95 -21.05 -8.81
C PHE A 365 -10.05 -22.12 -9.44
N ARG A 366 -10.66 -23.05 -10.15
CA ARG A 366 -9.96 -24.07 -10.97
C ARG A 366 -10.29 -23.85 -12.43
N VAL A 367 -9.27 -23.57 -13.24
CA VAL A 367 -9.34 -23.36 -14.68
C VAL A 367 -8.32 -24.26 -15.36
N LYS A 368 -8.78 -25.19 -16.20
CA LYS A 368 -7.89 -26.16 -16.89
C LYS A 368 -6.93 -26.90 -15.95
N GLY A 369 -7.35 -27.16 -14.72
CA GLY A 369 -6.54 -27.81 -13.69
C GLY A 369 -5.66 -26.88 -12.85
N HIS A 370 -5.43 -25.64 -13.28
CA HIS A 370 -4.67 -24.60 -12.55
C HIS A 370 -5.52 -23.87 -11.52
N ARG A 371 -4.86 -23.33 -10.48
CA ARG A 371 -5.49 -22.60 -9.38
C ARG A 371 -5.35 -21.10 -9.61
N LEU A 372 -6.47 -20.46 -9.89
CA LEU A 372 -6.58 -19.03 -10.14
C LEU A 372 -7.18 -18.35 -8.92
N ALA A 373 -6.48 -17.36 -8.36
CA ALA A 373 -7.06 -16.43 -7.38
C ALA A 373 -7.50 -15.14 -8.08
N THR A 374 -8.46 -14.47 -7.48
CA THR A 374 -8.84 -13.12 -7.91
C THR A 374 -8.94 -12.21 -6.71
N VAL A 375 -8.54 -10.95 -6.88
CA VAL A 375 -8.75 -9.85 -5.93
C VAL A 375 -9.44 -8.70 -6.66
N ILE A 376 -10.19 -7.87 -5.91
CA ILE A 376 -10.99 -6.81 -6.51
C ILE A 376 -10.40 -5.46 -6.16
N CYS A 377 -9.88 -4.75 -7.18
CA CYS A 377 -9.44 -3.36 -7.13
C CYS A 377 -8.43 -3.08 -5.99
N PHE A 378 -8.82 -2.25 -5.03
CA PHE A 378 -8.04 -1.84 -3.87
C PHE A 378 -7.38 -3.00 -3.09
N GLU A 379 -7.92 -4.20 -3.18
CA GLU A 379 -7.40 -5.38 -2.49
C GLU A 379 -5.98 -5.78 -2.92
N SER A 380 -5.58 -5.47 -4.16
CA SER A 380 -4.21 -5.73 -4.62
C SER A 380 -3.14 -4.96 -3.84
N ALA A 381 -3.52 -3.88 -3.16
CA ALA A 381 -2.62 -3.16 -2.28
C ALA A 381 -2.30 -3.92 -0.97
N PHE A 382 -3.16 -4.86 -0.55
CA PHE A 382 -3.01 -5.60 0.71
C PHE A 382 -2.13 -6.84 0.54
N GLY A 383 -0.84 -6.71 0.76
CA GLY A 383 0.14 -7.81 0.67
C GLY A 383 -0.27 -9.06 1.46
N PRO A 384 -0.73 -8.97 2.72
CA PRO A 384 -1.17 -10.13 3.50
C PRO A 384 -2.35 -10.89 2.88
N LEU A 385 -3.31 -10.21 2.24
CA LEU A 385 -4.43 -10.85 1.55
C LEU A 385 -3.94 -11.67 0.34
N VAL A 386 -3.16 -11.02 -0.53
CA VAL A 386 -2.59 -11.67 -1.72
C VAL A 386 -1.68 -12.84 -1.35
N ARG A 387 -0.84 -12.65 -0.31
CA ARG A 387 0.01 -13.70 0.24
C ARG A 387 -0.80 -14.92 0.67
N ASP A 388 -1.93 -14.74 1.35
CA ASP A 388 -2.75 -15.86 1.82
C ASP A 388 -3.34 -16.67 0.66
N PHE A 389 -3.79 -16.03 -0.43
CA PHE A 389 -4.21 -16.75 -1.63
C PHE A 389 -3.07 -17.62 -2.20
N VAL A 390 -1.85 -17.09 -2.24
CA VAL A 390 -0.69 -17.82 -2.76
C VAL A 390 -0.27 -18.95 -1.81
N ALA A 391 -0.29 -18.72 -0.50
CA ALA A 391 -0.04 -19.77 0.49
C ALA A 391 -1.06 -20.91 0.43
N ARG A 392 -2.31 -20.61 0.04
CA ARG A 392 -3.35 -21.62 -0.25
C ARG A 392 -3.17 -22.27 -1.62
N GLY A 393 -2.17 -21.87 -2.37
CA GLY A 393 -1.71 -22.49 -3.61
C GLY A 393 -2.21 -21.85 -4.89
N ALA A 394 -2.60 -20.59 -4.90
CA ALA A 394 -2.85 -19.89 -6.16
C ALA A 394 -1.60 -19.89 -7.05
N GLU A 395 -1.79 -20.13 -8.33
CA GLU A 395 -0.75 -20.24 -9.35
C GLU A 395 -0.67 -19.01 -10.26
N VAL A 396 -1.76 -18.25 -10.32
CA VAL A 396 -1.93 -16.97 -11.02
C VAL A 396 -2.94 -16.12 -10.26
N VAL A 397 -2.80 -14.79 -10.31
CA VAL A 397 -3.73 -13.87 -9.67
C VAL A 397 -4.30 -12.91 -10.71
N VAL A 398 -5.63 -12.79 -10.75
CA VAL A 398 -6.34 -11.79 -11.54
C VAL A 398 -6.79 -10.65 -10.64
N VAL A 399 -6.41 -9.42 -11.00
CA VAL A 399 -6.89 -8.19 -10.35
C VAL A 399 -7.99 -7.60 -11.21
N SER A 400 -9.23 -7.67 -10.75
CA SER A 400 -10.39 -7.07 -11.41
C SER A 400 -10.62 -5.68 -10.86
N THR A 401 -10.49 -4.60 -11.66
CA THR A 401 -10.46 -3.24 -11.10
C THR A 401 -11.25 -2.20 -11.88
N ASN A 402 -11.75 -1.20 -11.15
CA ASN A 402 -12.41 -0.01 -11.66
C ASN A 402 -11.73 1.27 -11.17
N ASN A 403 -10.84 1.85 -12.00
CA ASN A 403 -10.18 3.11 -11.71
C ASN A 403 -10.90 4.35 -12.33
N ARG A 404 -12.08 4.19 -12.91
CA ARG A 404 -12.80 5.27 -13.62
C ARG A 404 -13.02 6.53 -12.77
N SER A 405 -13.36 6.34 -11.51
CA SER A 405 -13.67 7.45 -10.60
C SER A 405 -12.48 8.37 -10.34
N TYR A 406 -11.26 7.88 -10.58
CA TYR A 406 -10.02 8.63 -10.38
C TYR A 406 -9.55 9.37 -11.64
N ARG A 407 -10.31 9.28 -12.76
CA ARG A 407 -10.05 10.03 -13.98
C ARG A 407 -8.63 9.78 -14.55
N ARG A 408 -8.14 10.75 -15.34
CA ARG A 408 -6.75 10.80 -15.80
C ARG A 408 -5.83 11.29 -14.70
N SER A 409 -5.64 10.48 -13.68
CA SER A 409 -4.76 10.75 -12.56
C SER A 409 -3.75 9.63 -12.37
N ALA A 410 -2.76 9.83 -11.54
CA ALA A 410 -1.74 8.82 -11.23
C ALA A 410 -2.26 7.57 -10.48
N ASN A 411 -3.55 7.52 -10.13
CA ASN A 411 -4.10 6.39 -9.37
C ASN A 411 -3.90 5.06 -10.10
N SER A 412 -4.11 5.02 -11.43
CA SER A 412 -3.99 3.79 -12.21
C SER A 412 -2.53 3.31 -12.30
N GLU A 413 -1.57 4.23 -12.50
CA GLU A 413 -0.14 3.92 -12.50
C GLU A 413 0.32 3.47 -11.11
N GLN A 414 -0.12 4.15 -10.06
CA GLN A 414 0.14 3.74 -8.68
C GLN A 414 -0.43 2.35 -8.39
N HIS A 415 -1.58 2.00 -8.97
CA HIS A 415 -2.19 0.69 -8.82
C HIS A 415 -1.35 -0.41 -9.51
N ILE A 416 -0.83 -0.15 -10.72
CA ILE A 416 0.11 -1.05 -11.40
C ILE A 416 1.37 -1.25 -10.53
N ALA A 417 1.96 -0.18 -10.00
CA ALA A 417 3.11 -0.26 -9.12
C ALA A 417 2.87 -1.16 -7.88
N GLN A 418 1.68 -1.08 -7.28
CA GLN A 418 1.27 -2.01 -6.22
C GLN A 418 1.25 -3.45 -6.72
N THR A 419 0.62 -3.70 -7.86
CA THR A 419 0.48 -5.06 -8.42
C THR A 419 1.83 -5.65 -8.83
N GLN A 420 2.76 -4.84 -9.36
CA GLN A 420 4.15 -5.26 -9.62
C GLN A 420 4.84 -5.78 -8.35
N MET A 421 4.70 -5.04 -7.24
CA MET A 421 5.28 -5.47 -5.97
C MET A 421 4.61 -6.74 -5.43
N ARG A 422 3.29 -6.90 -5.61
CA ARG A 422 2.59 -8.16 -5.24
C ARG A 422 3.10 -9.36 -6.04
N ALA A 423 3.33 -9.18 -7.35
CA ALA A 423 3.90 -10.23 -8.19
C ALA A 423 5.30 -10.62 -7.71
N ALA A 424 6.17 -9.64 -7.47
CA ALA A 424 7.53 -9.86 -6.99
C ALA A 424 7.57 -10.52 -5.60
N GLU A 425 6.72 -10.08 -4.65
CA GLU A 425 6.60 -10.66 -3.31
C GLU A 425 6.22 -12.12 -3.31
N THR A 426 5.30 -12.48 -4.20
CA THR A 426 4.68 -13.81 -4.18
C THR A 426 5.26 -14.78 -5.20
N GLY A 427 6.02 -14.27 -6.18
CA GLY A 427 6.53 -15.07 -7.29
C GLY A 427 5.39 -15.64 -8.16
N ARG A 428 4.29 -14.90 -8.28
CA ARG A 428 3.15 -15.27 -9.13
C ARG A 428 2.98 -14.25 -10.26
N PRO A 429 2.57 -14.72 -11.45
CA PRO A 429 2.15 -13.81 -12.49
C PRO A 429 0.82 -13.17 -12.11
N PHE A 430 0.65 -11.90 -12.47
CA PHE A 430 -0.58 -11.15 -12.27
C PHE A 430 -1.15 -10.69 -13.61
N VAL A 431 -2.48 -10.73 -13.70
CA VAL A 431 -3.23 -10.16 -14.81
C VAL A 431 -4.19 -9.13 -14.24
N GLN A 432 -3.88 -7.86 -14.45
CA GLN A 432 -4.76 -6.77 -14.04
C GLN A 432 -5.72 -6.43 -15.16
N ALA A 433 -7.01 -6.52 -14.89
CA ALA A 433 -8.10 -6.19 -15.80
C ALA A 433 -8.81 -4.95 -15.29
N SER A 434 -8.81 -3.86 -16.08
CA SER A 434 -9.42 -2.59 -15.72
C SER A 434 -10.49 -2.17 -16.75
N ILE A 435 -11.58 -1.52 -16.30
CA ILE A 435 -12.59 -1.02 -17.24
C ILE A 435 -12.12 0.18 -18.06
N SER A 436 -11.24 1.03 -17.51
CA SER A 436 -10.78 2.29 -18.12
C SER A 436 -9.40 2.74 -17.63
N GLY A 437 -8.88 2.08 -16.61
CA GLY A 437 -7.56 2.33 -16.06
C GLY A 437 -6.45 1.73 -16.92
N ILE A 438 -5.53 1.03 -16.30
CA ILE A 438 -4.46 0.30 -16.98
C ILE A 438 -4.68 -1.18 -16.76
N SER A 439 -4.96 -1.93 -17.84
CA SER A 439 -4.89 -3.38 -17.83
C SER A 439 -3.47 -3.81 -18.18
N ALA A 440 -2.97 -4.86 -17.52
CA ALA A 440 -1.59 -5.29 -17.69
C ALA A 440 -1.39 -6.77 -17.43
N VAL A 441 -0.36 -7.35 -18.04
CA VAL A 441 0.21 -8.65 -17.67
C VAL A 441 1.56 -8.41 -17.00
N ILE A 442 1.74 -8.97 -15.81
CA ILE A 442 2.88 -8.75 -14.95
C ILE A 442 3.49 -10.10 -14.61
N ASP A 443 4.78 -10.27 -14.87
CA ASP A 443 5.53 -11.48 -14.60
C ASP A 443 5.78 -11.73 -13.11
N THR A 444 6.23 -12.92 -12.80
CA THR A 444 6.53 -13.39 -11.43
C THR A 444 7.55 -12.54 -10.68
N ASP A 445 8.34 -11.75 -11.40
CA ASP A 445 9.34 -10.84 -10.83
C ASP A 445 8.87 -9.38 -10.76
N GLY A 446 7.59 -9.12 -11.12
CA GLY A 446 7.00 -7.79 -11.12
C GLY A 446 7.29 -6.96 -12.38
N HIS A 447 7.86 -7.58 -13.45
CA HIS A 447 8.03 -6.90 -14.72
C HIS A 447 6.70 -6.82 -15.49
N VAL A 448 6.34 -5.63 -15.99
CA VAL A 448 5.16 -5.42 -16.84
C VAL A 448 5.49 -5.81 -18.27
N ARG A 449 4.81 -6.84 -18.82
CA ARG A 449 5.05 -7.32 -20.20
C ARG A 449 4.19 -6.61 -21.23
N ASP A 450 2.93 -6.42 -20.92
CA ASP A 450 1.94 -5.79 -21.80
C ASP A 450 1.01 -4.89 -21.00
N THR A 451 0.56 -3.80 -21.60
CA THR A 451 -0.25 -2.79 -20.90
C THR A 451 -1.12 -1.98 -21.86
N THR A 452 -2.27 -1.53 -21.37
CA THR A 452 -3.17 -0.62 -22.08
C THR A 452 -2.91 0.84 -21.70
N LYS A 453 -3.62 1.75 -22.38
CA LYS A 453 -3.65 3.18 -22.03
C LYS A 453 -4.95 3.53 -21.33
N LEU A 454 -4.89 4.56 -20.47
CA LEU A 454 -6.07 5.12 -19.79
C LEU A 454 -7.15 5.53 -20.78
N PHE A 455 -8.41 5.12 -20.52
CA PHE A 455 -9.58 5.47 -21.31
C PHE A 455 -9.45 5.14 -22.80
N HIS A 456 -8.83 4.00 -23.09
CA HIS A 456 -8.84 3.40 -24.44
C HIS A 456 -9.53 2.05 -24.40
N GLN A 457 -10.37 1.78 -25.40
CA GLN A 457 -10.86 0.43 -25.63
C GLN A 457 -9.71 -0.46 -26.09
N ALA A 458 -9.48 -1.54 -25.37
CA ALA A 458 -8.41 -2.47 -25.67
C ALA A 458 -8.69 -3.87 -25.13
N VAL A 459 -8.00 -4.84 -25.69
CA VAL A 459 -7.89 -6.19 -25.17
C VAL A 459 -6.42 -6.48 -24.91
N VAL A 460 -6.08 -6.90 -23.69
CA VAL A 460 -4.80 -7.55 -23.42
C VAL A 460 -5.02 -9.04 -23.49
N SER A 461 -4.31 -9.70 -24.40
CA SER A 461 -4.40 -11.14 -24.62
C SER A 461 -3.00 -11.74 -24.55
N ASP A 462 -2.75 -12.60 -23.57
CA ASP A 462 -1.44 -13.21 -23.38
C ASP A 462 -1.54 -14.65 -22.84
N THR A 463 -0.47 -15.40 -23.07
CA THR A 463 -0.27 -16.70 -22.44
C THR A 463 0.63 -16.53 -21.21
N VAL A 464 0.02 -16.70 -20.05
CA VAL A 464 0.69 -16.51 -18.75
C VAL A 464 1.19 -17.84 -18.24
N THR A 465 2.47 -17.91 -17.88
CA THR A 465 3.04 -19.10 -17.25
C THR A 465 2.63 -19.15 -15.78
N THR A 466 1.78 -20.12 -15.43
CA THR A 466 1.39 -20.37 -14.02
C THR A 466 2.55 -20.93 -13.23
N THR A 467 2.65 -20.59 -11.94
CA THR A 467 3.79 -20.99 -11.11
C THR A 467 3.38 -21.54 -9.76
N THR A 468 4.23 -22.40 -9.20
CA THR A 468 4.11 -22.98 -7.86
C THR A 468 5.36 -22.72 -7.03
N GLY A 469 5.33 -23.09 -5.75
CA GLY A 469 6.37 -22.84 -4.76
C GLY A 469 6.07 -21.59 -3.94
N GLU A 470 6.84 -21.35 -2.90
CA GLU A 470 6.61 -20.24 -1.94
C GLU A 470 7.87 -19.40 -1.82
N THR A 471 7.77 -18.11 -2.08
CA THR A 471 8.86 -17.18 -1.76
C THR A 471 9.09 -17.14 -0.24
N PRO A 472 10.26 -16.70 0.25
CA PRO A 472 10.47 -16.50 1.68
C PRO A 472 9.40 -15.59 2.31
N TYR A 473 8.95 -14.54 1.60
CA TYR A 473 7.84 -13.70 2.07
C TYR A 473 6.53 -14.49 2.21
N VAL A 474 6.18 -15.32 1.23
CA VAL A 474 4.97 -16.16 1.33
C VAL A 474 5.06 -17.10 2.51
N ARG A 475 6.22 -17.73 2.71
CA ARG A 475 6.44 -18.70 3.76
C ARG A 475 6.47 -18.12 5.17
N PHE A 476 7.20 -17.02 5.37
CA PHE A 476 7.45 -16.42 6.70
C PHE A 476 6.57 -15.19 7.00
N GLY A 477 5.81 -14.72 6.02
CA GLY A 477 4.91 -13.58 6.18
C GLY A 477 5.64 -12.28 6.48
N GLU A 478 5.07 -11.50 7.35
CA GLU A 478 5.54 -10.15 7.69
C GLU A 478 6.63 -10.14 8.78
N TRP A 479 7.59 -11.06 8.66
CA TRP A 479 8.66 -11.22 9.63
C TRP A 479 9.47 -9.92 9.86
N VAL A 480 9.59 -9.06 8.84
CA VAL A 480 10.28 -7.76 8.96
C VAL A 480 9.57 -6.83 9.91
N VAL A 481 8.23 -6.80 9.87
CA VAL A 481 7.41 -5.99 10.78
C VAL A 481 7.57 -6.49 12.22
N VAL A 482 7.51 -7.82 12.41
CA VAL A 482 7.71 -8.44 13.73
C VAL A 482 9.12 -8.17 14.26
N ALA A 483 10.15 -8.36 13.44
CA ALA A 483 11.53 -8.08 13.81
C ALA A 483 11.74 -6.60 14.16
N SER A 484 11.13 -5.69 13.39
CA SER A 484 11.19 -4.25 13.67
C SER A 484 10.53 -3.89 15.01
N ALA A 485 9.37 -4.48 15.31
CA ALA A 485 8.70 -4.29 16.59
C ALA A 485 9.55 -4.82 17.76
N LEU A 486 10.15 -6.00 17.62
CA LEU A 486 11.04 -6.58 18.63
C LEU A 486 12.29 -5.74 18.84
N LEU A 487 12.90 -5.20 17.79
CA LEU A 487 14.02 -4.28 17.87
C LEU A 487 13.67 -3.02 18.69
N LEU A 488 12.50 -2.44 18.45
CA LEU A 488 12.04 -1.25 19.20
C LEU A 488 11.75 -1.58 20.68
N LEU A 489 11.13 -2.73 20.95
CA LEU A 489 10.88 -3.19 22.32
C LEU A 489 12.19 -3.45 23.07
N GLY A 490 13.16 -4.10 22.42
CA GLY A 490 14.50 -4.31 22.98
C GLY A 490 15.23 -3.00 23.27
N ALA A 491 15.15 -2.03 22.35
CA ALA A 491 15.70 -0.70 22.55
C ALA A 491 15.04 0.03 23.73
N ALA A 492 13.72 -0.07 23.86
CA ALA A 492 12.97 0.51 24.99
C ALA A 492 13.37 -0.14 26.33
N ALA A 493 13.53 -1.46 26.38
CA ALA A 493 13.99 -2.18 27.58
C ALA A 493 15.42 -1.77 27.96
N ALA A 494 16.35 -1.75 26.99
CA ALA A 494 17.74 -1.33 27.23
C ALA A 494 17.85 0.11 27.75
N SER A 495 16.97 1.01 27.29
CA SER A 495 16.93 2.39 27.73
C SER A 495 16.50 2.55 29.21
N ARG A 496 15.66 1.64 29.72
CA ARG A 496 15.21 1.63 31.12
C ARG A 496 16.33 1.15 32.05
N VAL A 497 17.07 0.13 31.63
CA VAL A 497 18.19 -0.42 32.41
C VAL A 497 19.33 0.59 32.54
N ARG A 498 19.57 1.41 31.51
CA ARG A 498 20.65 2.43 31.51
C ARG A 498 20.32 3.71 32.29
N ARG A 499 19.07 3.90 32.73
CA ARG A 499 18.75 5.03 33.63
C ARG A 499 19.28 4.73 35.02
N PRO A 500 20.16 5.60 35.62
CA PRO A 500 20.51 5.45 37.02
C PRO A 500 19.23 5.53 37.86
N PRO A 501 19.12 4.79 38.98
CA PRO A 501 17.98 4.88 39.87
C PRO A 501 17.76 6.35 40.23
N ALA A 502 16.51 6.80 40.20
CA ALA A 502 16.16 8.17 40.56
C ALA A 502 16.66 8.43 41.96
N THR A 503 17.70 9.25 42.08
CA THR A 503 18.14 9.76 43.39
C THR A 503 17.02 10.69 43.85
N PHE A 504 16.17 10.21 44.76
CA PHE A 504 15.27 11.10 45.47
C PHE A 504 16.12 12.21 46.12
N PRO A 505 15.77 13.48 45.94
CA PRO A 505 16.45 14.54 46.64
C PRO A 505 16.31 14.24 48.13
N LYS A 506 17.47 14.11 48.83
CA LYS A 506 17.48 14.05 50.30
C LYS A 506 16.75 15.31 50.78
N LEU A 507 15.65 15.12 51.51
CA LEU A 507 15.01 16.21 52.23
C LEU A 507 16.10 16.95 53.03
N PRO A 508 16.16 18.29 52.96
CA PRO A 508 17.08 19.03 53.78
C PRO A 508 16.81 18.67 55.27
N ALA A 509 17.88 18.35 56.00
CA ALA A 509 17.78 18.11 57.43
C ALA A 509 17.13 19.35 58.08
N ALA A 510 16.03 19.14 58.79
CA ALA A 510 15.40 20.22 59.54
C ALA A 510 16.42 20.72 60.55
N ASP A 511 16.91 21.95 60.40
CA ASP A 511 17.70 22.66 61.40
C ASP A 511 16.84 22.73 62.65
N ARG A 512 17.21 21.93 63.64
CA ARG A 512 16.71 22.08 65.02
C ARG A 512 17.39 23.30 65.60
N GLU A 513 16.71 24.44 65.65
CA GLU A 513 17.11 25.57 66.50
C GLU A 513 17.17 25.11 67.95
N PRO A 514 18.24 25.45 68.68
CA PRO A 514 18.33 25.18 70.13
C PRO A 514 17.37 26.11 70.88
N VAL A 515 16.45 25.52 71.63
CA VAL A 515 15.56 26.22 72.53
C VAL A 515 16.42 26.96 73.55
N GLY A 516 16.48 28.31 73.44
CA GLY A 516 17.14 29.19 74.40
C GLY A 516 16.48 29.14 75.78
N SER A 517 17.23 28.76 76.81
CA SER A 517 16.84 28.84 78.20
C SER A 517 16.80 30.31 78.67
N GLY A 518 15.56 30.88 78.68
CA GLY A 518 15.32 32.17 79.32
C GLY A 518 15.46 32.05 80.86
N ARG A 519 16.41 32.74 81.45
CA ARG A 519 16.45 32.99 82.90
C ARG A 519 15.48 34.08 83.23
N ILE A 520 14.60 33.78 84.19
CA ILE A 520 13.74 34.73 84.87
C ILE A 520 14.61 35.39 85.97
N THR A 521 14.68 36.71 86.02
CA THR A 521 14.75 37.56 87.15
C THR A 521 13.92 38.79 86.90
#